data_b71f7bbe11ad68517de60f8a2b4785eb
#
_entry.id   b71f7bbe11ad68517de60f8a2b4785eb
#
_cell.length_a   1.000
_cell.length_b   1.000
_cell.length_c   1.000
_cell.angle_alpha   90.00
_cell.angle_beta   90.00
_cell.angle_gamma   90.00
#
_symmetry.space_group_name_H-M   'P 1'
#
loop_
_entity.id
_entity.type
_entity.pdbx_description
1 polymer ?
#
loop_
_entity_poly.entity_id
_entity_poly.type
_entity_poly.pdbx_seq_one_letter_code
_entity_poly.pdbx_strand_id
1 'polypeptide(L)'
;MTSVLLYWNHICVLHRQEKAFLEGLAQRLRKDDIQLEVRYFGLGYPEHMSEYLARPDAVLPDLIVSADLEVFEDPLIFSKLQPELYPAADWVPLRQSPMLNAVQRGHCLLPFVSIPLVYYTREPETCAKTVLPDWYGLAFGGINNSAVKTVVKAVWEQWGQTAAAQLLETSLVTDMPIGAFQAVRQGQANTALVPSLYALRADGRETFLRVPREGPVLIPSYFCARTSVPEWAARRVAERILSRELCDFYAANGDLIVYPACTGRRSGQEADYALCPSAAWLEHLSHVDFYRLYCTKLPSAIEFAYA
;
A
#
# COMPACT_ATOMS: atom_id res chain seq x y z
N MET A 1 2.44 12.84 31.12
CA MET A 1 1.85 11.99 30.06
C MET A 1 2.08 12.68 28.71
N THR A 2 2.77 12.03 27.77
CA THR A 2 3.09 12.56 26.43
C THR A 2 1.91 12.27 25.49
N SER A 3 1.32 13.31 24.89
CA SER A 3 0.28 13.15 23.87
C SER A 3 0.92 12.81 22.52
N VAL A 4 0.38 11.83 21.80
CA VAL A 4 0.86 11.37 20.51
C VAL A 4 -0.34 11.20 19.57
N LEU A 5 -0.33 11.92 18.42
CA LEU A 5 -1.34 11.84 17.38
C LEU A 5 -0.86 10.90 16.26
N LEU A 6 -1.54 9.79 16.09
CA LEU A 6 -1.30 8.80 15.05
C LEU A 6 -2.34 8.92 13.93
N TYR A 7 -1.89 9.05 12.68
CA TYR A 7 -2.76 8.85 11.51
C TYR A 7 -2.59 7.43 11.00
N TRP A 8 -3.73 6.73 10.87
CA TRP A 8 -3.78 5.34 10.47
C TRP A 8 -4.65 5.16 9.23
N ASN A 9 -4.05 4.65 8.17
CA ASN A 9 -4.79 4.25 6.97
C ASN A 9 -5.12 2.76 7.03
N HIS A 10 -6.41 2.44 7.12
CA HIS A 10 -6.88 1.06 7.25
C HIS A 10 -6.65 0.23 5.98
N ILE A 11 -6.29 -1.04 6.19
CA ILE A 11 -6.27 -2.03 5.12
C ILE A 11 -7.68 -2.60 4.95
N CYS A 12 -8.44 -2.01 4.03
CA CYS A 12 -9.71 -2.48 3.48
C CYS A 12 -10.55 -3.34 4.47
N VAL A 13 -10.67 -4.64 4.19
CA VAL A 13 -11.51 -5.57 4.97
C VAL A 13 -11.00 -5.85 6.38
N LEU A 14 -9.80 -5.43 6.73
CA LEU A 14 -9.18 -5.67 8.05
C LEU A 14 -9.46 -4.55 9.07
N HIS A 15 -10.16 -3.48 8.68
CA HIS A 15 -10.35 -2.25 9.47
C HIS A 15 -10.91 -2.47 10.89
N ARG A 16 -11.82 -3.42 11.08
CA ARG A 16 -12.43 -3.68 12.40
C ARG A 16 -11.40 -4.23 13.40
N GLN A 17 -10.58 -5.15 12.96
CA GLN A 17 -9.55 -5.77 13.80
C GLN A 17 -8.40 -4.78 14.06
N GLU A 18 -8.01 -4.00 13.05
CA GLU A 18 -7.03 -2.93 13.22
C GLU A 18 -7.50 -1.90 14.25
N LYS A 19 -8.75 -1.47 14.17
CA LYS A 19 -9.33 -0.54 15.13
C LYS A 19 -9.33 -1.12 16.56
N ALA A 20 -9.78 -2.35 16.73
CA ALA A 20 -9.77 -3.03 18.03
C ALA A 20 -8.35 -3.17 18.61
N PHE A 21 -7.36 -3.50 17.75
CA PHE A 21 -5.95 -3.56 18.15
C PHE A 21 -5.46 -2.19 18.64
N LEU A 22 -5.75 -1.10 17.90
CA LEU A 22 -5.30 0.25 18.23
C LEU A 22 -5.97 0.81 19.50
N GLU A 23 -7.24 0.52 19.72
CA GLU A 23 -7.95 0.85 20.97
C GLU A 23 -7.30 0.14 22.17
N GLY A 24 -6.99 -1.15 22.04
CA GLY A 24 -6.25 -1.91 23.06
C GLY A 24 -4.82 -1.39 23.25
N LEU A 25 -4.15 -0.99 22.18
CA LEU A 25 -2.83 -0.38 22.22
C LEU A 25 -2.84 0.94 22.97
N ALA A 26 -3.79 1.83 22.70
CA ALA A 26 -3.93 3.11 23.40
C ALA A 26 -4.10 2.91 24.91
N GLN A 27 -4.84 1.88 25.34
CA GLN A 27 -4.98 1.54 26.76
C GLN A 27 -3.66 1.06 27.39
N ARG A 28 -2.89 0.23 26.64
CA ARG A 28 -1.59 -0.29 27.11
C ARG A 28 -0.55 0.83 27.25
N LEU A 29 -0.51 1.76 26.31
CA LEU A 29 0.45 2.87 26.26
C LEU A 29 0.27 3.89 27.39
N ARG A 30 -0.93 4.00 27.99
CA ARG A 30 -1.14 4.82 29.20
C ARG A 30 -0.27 4.40 30.37
N LYS A 31 0.10 3.10 30.46
CA LYS A 31 1.03 2.59 31.49
C LYS A 31 2.47 3.03 31.24
N ASP A 32 2.78 3.43 30.00
CA ASP A 32 4.08 3.96 29.59
C ASP A 32 4.05 5.51 29.53
N ASP A 33 3.08 6.18 30.21
CA ASP A 33 2.86 7.63 30.20
C ASP A 33 2.63 8.26 28.82
N ILE A 34 2.09 7.48 27.87
CA ILE A 34 1.76 7.92 26.53
C ILE A 34 0.23 7.91 26.36
N GLN A 35 -0.33 9.07 25.95
CA GLN A 35 -1.71 9.20 25.51
C GLN A 35 -1.74 9.15 23.98
N LEU A 36 -2.12 8.01 23.42
CA LEU A 36 -2.27 7.83 21.99
C LEU A 36 -3.67 8.26 21.55
N GLU A 37 -3.72 9.22 20.61
CA GLU A 37 -4.92 9.59 19.86
C GLU A 37 -4.77 9.06 18.43
N VAL A 38 -5.81 8.40 17.89
CA VAL A 38 -5.76 7.82 16.54
C VAL A 38 -6.83 8.45 15.66
N ARG A 39 -6.40 9.03 14.54
CA ARG A 39 -7.28 9.44 13.46
C ARG A 39 -7.20 8.41 12.33
N TYR A 40 -8.35 7.95 11.89
CA TYR A 40 -8.47 6.88 10.91
C TYR A 40 -8.79 7.41 9.53
N PHE A 41 -8.22 6.75 8.50
CA PHE A 41 -8.43 7.02 7.08
C PHE A 41 -8.64 5.71 6.31
N GLY A 42 -9.08 5.79 5.06
CA GLY A 42 -9.29 4.66 4.19
C GLY A 42 -10.76 4.33 3.95
N LEU A 43 -11.05 3.10 3.57
CA LEU A 43 -12.41 2.69 3.21
C LEU A 43 -13.40 2.91 4.36
N GLY A 44 -14.48 3.63 4.07
CA GLY A 44 -15.53 3.96 5.05
C GLY A 44 -15.31 5.29 5.78
N TYR A 45 -14.25 6.01 5.47
CA TYR A 45 -14.00 7.37 5.94
C TYR A 45 -14.23 8.38 4.81
N PRO A 46 -14.54 9.65 5.14
CA PRO A 46 -15.01 10.63 4.15
C PRO A 46 -13.93 11.07 3.16
N GLU A 47 -12.64 10.86 3.48
CA GLU A 47 -11.52 11.31 2.66
C GLU A 47 -10.31 10.38 2.79
N HIS A 48 -9.43 10.37 1.79
CA HIS A 48 -8.13 9.73 1.86
C HIS A 48 -7.17 10.55 2.73
N MET A 49 -6.14 9.88 3.28
CA MET A 49 -5.14 10.57 4.11
C MET A 49 -4.36 11.61 3.28
N SER A 50 -4.01 11.28 2.05
CA SER A 50 -3.35 12.19 1.11
C SER A 50 -4.22 13.42 0.80
N GLU A 51 -5.52 13.25 0.55
CA GLU A 51 -6.45 14.37 0.31
C GLU A 51 -6.50 15.32 1.52
N TYR A 52 -6.58 14.75 2.71
CA TYR A 52 -6.56 15.57 3.93
C TYR A 52 -5.23 16.33 4.09
N LEU A 53 -4.08 15.63 3.97
CA LEU A 53 -2.76 16.22 4.16
C LEU A 53 -2.37 17.22 3.04
N ALA A 54 -3.01 17.14 1.85
CA ALA A 54 -2.83 18.12 0.80
C ALA A 54 -3.37 19.51 1.18
N ARG A 55 -4.36 19.58 2.07
CA ARG A 55 -4.97 20.84 2.49
C ARG A 55 -3.95 21.77 3.17
N PRO A 56 -4.08 23.10 2.98
CA PRO A 56 -3.19 24.06 3.64
C PRO A 56 -3.36 24.10 5.16
N ASP A 57 -4.56 23.82 5.67
CA ASP A 57 -4.95 23.82 7.08
C ASP A 57 -4.89 22.45 7.75
N ALA A 58 -4.32 21.44 7.06
CA ALA A 58 -4.20 20.10 7.61
C ALA A 58 -3.35 20.07 8.88
N VAL A 59 -3.88 19.48 9.94
CA VAL A 59 -3.09 19.19 11.13
C VAL A 59 -2.15 18.05 10.82
N LEU A 60 -0.84 18.26 10.98
CA LEU A 60 0.15 17.23 10.76
C LEU A 60 0.20 16.29 11.97
N PRO A 61 0.19 14.96 11.77
CA PRO A 61 0.28 13.99 12.87
C PRO A 61 1.71 13.89 13.40
N ASP A 62 1.85 13.28 14.55
CA ASP A 62 3.17 12.91 15.10
C ASP A 62 3.69 11.62 14.46
N LEU A 63 2.78 10.68 14.21
CA LEU A 63 3.07 9.38 13.61
C LEU A 63 2.11 9.10 12.44
N ILE A 64 2.61 8.38 11.45
CA ILE A 64 1.81 7.91 10.31
C ILE A 64 2.05 6.40 10.12
N VAL A 65 0.95 5.68 9.89
CA VAL A 65 0.96 4.34 9.28
C VAL A 65 0.02 4.36 8.08
N SER A 66 0.55 4.18 6.89
CA SER A 66 -0.25 4.32 5.68
C SER A 66 0.22 3.46 4.52
N ALA A 67 -0.76 2.88 3.80
CA ALA A 67 -0.64 2.32 2.46
C ALA A 67 -1.19 3.30 1.38
N ASP A 68 -1.62 4.50 1.78
CA ASP A 68 -1.89 5.61 0.86
C ASP A 68 -0.55 6.23 0.48
N LEU A 69 0.02 5.75 -0.63
CA LEU A 69 1.38 6.06 -1.04
C LEU A 69 1.56 7.50 -1.48
N GLU A 70 0.50 8.19 -1.89
CA GLU A 70 0.58 9.61 -2.23
C GLU A 70 1.03 10.47 -1.03
N VAL A 71 0.81 10.01 0.21
CA VAL A 71 1.35 10.65 1.42
C VAL A 71 2.88 10.76 1.39
N PHE A 72 3.55 9.77 0.80
CA PHE A 72 5.01 9.65 0.77
C PHE A 72 5.62 9.93 -0.61
N GLU A 73 4.82 9.88 -1.66
CA GLU A 73 5.28 10.01 -3.05
C GLU A 73 4.96 11.40 -3.63
N ASP A 74 3.90 12.06 -3.16
CA ASP A 74 3.55 13.40 -3.63
C ASP A 74 4.44 14.46 -2.96
N PRO A 75 5.25 15.20 -3.72
CA PRO A 75 6.15 16.21 -3.16
C PRO A 75 5.44 17.32 -2.39
N LEU A 76 4.19 17.68 -2.77
CA LEU A 76 3.41 18.71 -2.08
C LEU A 76 3.00 18.25 -0.68
N ILE A 77 2.81 16.96 -0.49
CA ILE A 77 2.45 16.37 0.81
C ILE A 77 3.71 16.03 1.58
N PHE A 78 4.63 15.27 0.98
CA PHE A 78 5.79 14.74 1.68
C PHE A 78 6.78 15.83 2.12
N SER A 79 6.90 16.93 1.36
CA SER A 79 7.73 18.08 1.76
C SER A 79 7.30 18.75 3.07
N LYS A 80 6.02 18.61 3.46
CA LYS A 80 5.52 19.10 4.76
C LYS A 80 5.98 18.22 5.93
N LEU A 81 6.28 16.96 5.67
CA LEU A 81 6.60 15.92 6.68
C LEU A 81 8.11 15.70 6.78
N GLN A 82 8.79 15.56 5.64
CA GLN A 82 10.17 15.09 5.51
C GLN A 82 11.20 15.85 6.38
N PRO A 83 11.18 17.19 6.50
CA PRO A 83 12.18 17.91 7.26
C PRO A 83 12.22 17.58 8.76
N GLU A 84 11.13 17.02 9.26
CA GLU A 84 10.93 16.74 10.68
C GLU A 84 10.77 15.24 10.98
N LEU A 85 11.22 14.34 10.08
CA LEU A 85 11.13 12.90 10.33
C LEU A 85 12.35 12.34 11.03
N TYR A 86 12.10 11.45 12.02
CA TYR A 86 13.13 10.62 12.60
C TYR A 86 13.63 9.56 11.59
N PRO A 87 14.91 9.12 11.68
CA PRO A 87 15.43 7.99 10.91
C PRO A 87 14.92 6.67 11.51
N ALA A 88 13.63 6.39 11.30
CA ALA A 88 12.92 5.29 11.95
C ALA A 88 13.20 3.90 11.35
N ALA A 89 13.87 3.80 10.20
CA ALA A 89 14.08 2.53 9.49
C ALA A 89 14.81 1.46 10.33
N ASP A 90 15.66 1.90 11.27
CA ASP A 90 16.44 1.01 12.14
C ASP A 90 15.80 0.76 13.52
N TRP A 91 14.61 1.29 13.75
CA TRP A 91 13.96 1.15 15.06
C TRP A 91 13.48 -0.27 15.37
N VAL A 92 13.17 -1.03 14.32
CA VAL A 92 12.70 -2.40 14.45
C VAL A 92 13.47 -3.28 13.46
N PRO A 93 13.98 -4.44 13.90
CA PRO A 93 14.68 -5.35 12.99
C PRO A 93 13.72 -5.87 11.91
N LEU A 94 14.18 -5.77 10.63
CA LEU A 94 13.43 -6.22 9.46
C LEU A 94 14.01 -7.54 8.93
N ARG A 95 13.11 -8.38 8.42
CA ARG A 95 13.47 -9.62 7.74
C ARG A 95 14.01 -9.31 6.36
N GLN A 96 15.26 -9.67 6.10
CA GLN A 96 15.86 -9.50 4.79
C GLN A 96 15.19 -10.42 3.76
N SER A 97 14.75 -9.83 2.67
CA SER A 97 14.11 -10.53 1.55
C SER A 97 14.15 -9.67 0.28
N PRO A 98 14.01 -10.27 -0.92
CA PRO A 98 13.84 -9.51 -2.16
C PRO A 98 12.66 -8.51 -2.09
N MET A 99 11.58 -8.89 -1.39
CA MET A 99 10.41 -8.04 -1.21
C MET A 99 10.72 -6.80 -0.39
N LEU A 100 11.51 -6.93 0.70
CA LEU A 100 11.95 -5.79 1.49
C LEU A 100 12.79 -4.84 0.65
N ASN A 101 13.74 -5.36 -0.12
CA ASN A 101 14.61 -4.54 -0.98
C ASN A 101 13.81 -3.74 -2.00
N ALA A 102 12.73 -4.30 -2.54
CA ALA A 102 11.86 -3.62 -3.49
C ALA A 102 11.08 -2.45 -2.89
N VAL A 103 10.83 -2.45 -1.58
CA VAL A 103 10.00 -1.42 -0.93
C VAL A 103 10.77 -0.47 -0.04
N GLN A 104 12.07 -0.66 0.18
CA GLN A 104 12.86 0.26 1.01
C GLN A 104 12.94 1.66 0.39
N ARG A 105 12.66 2.70 1.20
CA ARG A 105 12.69 4.12 0.79
C ARG A 105 13.37 4.99 1.84
N GLY A 106 14.70 5.06 1.76
CA GLY A 106 15.51 5.89 2.67
C GLY A 106 15.44 5.45 4.13
N HIS A 107 15.84 6.34 5.04
CA HIS A 107 15.98 6.04 6.47
C HIS A 107 14.78 6.45 7.32
N CYS A 108 13.87 7.28 6.79
CA CYS A 108 12.75 7.83 7.56
C CYS A 108 11.47 7.00 7.43
N LEU A 109 11.36 6.19 6.38
CA LEU A 109 10.19 5.34 6.12
C LEU A 109 10.52 3.89 6.48
N LEU A 110 9.86 3.39 7.52
CA LEU A 110 10.01 2.01 7.99
C LEU A 110 8.96 1.13 7.30
N PRO A 111 9.34 0.22 6.40
CA PRO A 111 8.41 -0.70 5.78
C PRO A 111 7.77 -1.60 6.83
N PHE A 112 6.45 -1.68 6.83
CA PHE A 112 5.68 -2.42 7.82
C PHE A 112 5.08 -3.68 7.21
N VAL A 113 4.23 -3.50 6.21
CA VAL A 113 3.52 -4.57 5.51
C VAL A 113 3.34 -4.16 4.07
N SER A 114 3.27 -5.13 3.14
CA SER A 114 2.82 -4.88 1.77
C SER A 114 1.58 -5.70 1.44
N ILE A 115 0.70 -5.09 0.66
CA ILE A 115 -0.42 -5.77 0.03
C ILE A 115 0.05 -6.24 -1.34
N PRO A 116 0.29 -7.53 -1.56
CA PRO A 116 0.66 -8.03 -2.88
C PRO A 116 -0.58 -8.05 -3.77
N LEU A 117 -0.45 -7.49 -4.98
CA LEU A 117 -1.42 -7.68 -6.05
C LEU A 117 -0.98 -8.91 -6.86
N VAL A 118 -1.91 -9.85 -6.98
CA VAL A 118 -1.71 -11.13 -7.66
C VAL A 118 -2.87 -11.40 -8.60
N TYR A 119 -2.73 -12.36 -9.51
CA TYR A 119 -3.81 -12.71 -10.41
C TYR A 119 -4.85 -13.60 -9.72
N TYR A 120 -6.10 -13.21 -9.87
CA TYR A 120 -7.28 -14.04 -9.75
C TYR A 120 -7.79 -14.34 -11.14
N THR A 121 -7.73 -15.58 -11.60
CA THR A 121 -7.91 -15.93 -13.00
C THR A 121 -8.73 -17.21 -13.19
N ARG A 122 -9.44 -17.30 -14.34
CA ARG A 122 -10.06 -18.53 -14.85
C ARG A 122 -9.11 -19.32 -15.74
N GLU A 123 -7.97 -18.74 -16.14
CA GLU A 123 -7.00 -19.32 -17.06
C GLU A 123 -5.67 -19.61 -16.35
N PRO A 124 -5.50 -20.78 -15.75
CA PRO A 124 -4.38 -21.07 -14.85
C PRO A 124 -3.01 -21.04 -15.53
N GLU A 125 -2.93 -21.25 -16.85
CA GLU A 125 -1.66 -21.36 -17.58
C GLU A 125 -1.21 -20.09 -18.27
N THR A 126 -2.09 -19.12 -18.46
CA THR A 126 -1.82 -17.89 -19.22
C THR A 126 -0.86 -16.95 -18.46
N CYS A 127 -0.96 -16.93 -17.14
CA CYS A 127 -0.14 -16.06 -16.28
C CYS A 127 1.37 -16.23 -16.44
N ALA A 128 1.84 -17.43 -16.83
CA ALA A 128 3.27 -17.69 -16.97
C ALA A 128 3.87 -17.15 -18.28
N LYS A 129 3.04 -16.72 -19.23
CA LYS A 129 3.50 -16.37 -20.59
C LYS A 129 3.36 -14.90 -20.94
N THR A 130 2.42 -14.18 -20.31
CA THR A 130 2.09 -12.80 -20.64
C THR A 130 2.71 -11.84 -19.63
N VAL A 131 3.46 -10.84 -20.10
CA VAL A 131 3.94 -9.74 -19.25
C VAL A 131 2.80 -8.76 -18.99
N LEU A 132 2.85 -8.09 -17.84
CA LEU A 132 1.75 -7.25 -17.36
C LEU A 132 1.21 -6.23 -18.39
N PRO A 133 2.04 -5.45 -19.13
CA PRO A 133 1.54 -4.48 -20.09
C PRO A 133 0.91 -5.11 -21.35
N ASP A 134 1.15 -6.38 -21.64
CA ASP A 134 0.64 -7.06 -22.83
C ASP A 134 -0.72 -7.76 -22.60
N TRP A 135 -1.27 -7.64 -21.37
CA TRP A 135 -2.57 -8.21 -21.07
C TRP A 135 -3.70 -7.40 -21.71
N TYR A 136 -4.43 -8.02 -22.62
CA TYR A 136 -5.67 -7.48 -23.16
C TYR A 136 -6.86 -7.91 -22.29
N GLY A 137 -7.65 -6.92 -21.81
CA GLY A 137 -8.83 -7.21 -20.98
C GLY A 137 -8.50 -7.63 -19.55
N LEU A 138 -7.29 -7.33 -19.04
CA LEU A 138 -6.97 -7.48 -17.62
C LEU A 138 -7.90 -6.56 -16.79
N ALA A 139 -8.50 -7.10 -15.73
CA ALA A 139 -9.23 -6.30 -14.77
C ALA A 139 -8.33 -5.90 -13.60
N PHE A 140 -8.34 -4.64 -13.17
CA PHE A 140 -7.78 -4.21 -11.89
C PHE A 140 -8.52 -2.98 -11.38
N GLY A 141 -8.36 -2.62 -10.11
CA GLY A 141 -9.20 -1.58 -9.54
C GLY A 141 -8.58 -0.84 -8.38
N GLY A 142 -9.25 0.27 -8.02
CA GLY A 142 -8.80 1.21 -7.01
C GLY A 142 -8.23 2.47 -7.63
N ILE A 143 -8.99 3.10 -8.54
CA ILE A 143 -8.59 4.30 -9.28
C ILE A 143 -8.10 5.42 -8.35
N ASN A 144 -8.83 5.68 -7.27
CA ASN A 144 -8.52 6.76 -6.33
C ASN A 144 -7.74 6.28 -5.08
N ASN A 145 -7.17 5.06 -5.14
CA ASN A 145 -6.27 4.58 -4.10
C ASN A 145 -4.92 4.14 -4.69
N SER A 146 -3.99 3.71 -3.85
CA SER A 146 -2.64 3.33 -4.28
C SER A 146 -2.59 2.13 -5.24
N ALA A 147 -3.64 1.30 -5.37
CA ALA A 147 -3.54 0.07 -6.13
C ALA A 147 -3.31 0.31 -7.62
N VAL A 148 -4.21 1.05 -8.30
CA VAL A 148 -4.03 1.34 -9.73
C VAL A 148 -2.82 2.23 -9.97
N LYS A 149 -2.61 3.26 -9.13
CA LYS A 149 -1.45 4.16 -9.27
C LYS A 149 -0.13 3.41 -9.19
N THR A 150 0.01 2.49 -8.23
CA THR A 150 1.22 1.66 -8.09
C THR A 150 1.44 0.76 -9.30
N VAL A 151 0.39 0.10 -9.81
CA VAL A 151 0.49 -0.71 -11.03
C VAL A 151 0.97 0.13 -12.21
N VAL A 152 0.37 1.29 -12.43
CA VAL A 152 0.73 2.19 -13.54
C VAL A 152 2.16 2.71 -13.40
N LYS A 153 2.56 3.15 -12.19
CA LYS A 153 3.92 3.61 -11.90
C LYS A 153 4.95 2.49 -12.10
N ALA A 154 4.68 1.27 -11.64
CA ALA A 154 5.57 0.12 -11.80
C ALA A 154 5.74 -0.29 -13.29
N VAL A 155 4.64 -0.29 -14.05
CA VAL A 155 4.69 -0.55 -15.50
C VAL A 155 5.44 0.55 -16.23
N TRP A 156 5.24 1.81 -15.84
CA TRP A 156 5.95 2.94 -16.44
C TRP A 156 7.46 2.86 -16.18
N GLU A 157 7.89 2.58 -14.96
CA GLU A 157 9.31 2.39 -14.65
C GLU A 157 9.92 1.25 -15.45
N GLN A 158 9.26 0.10 -15.51
CA GLN A 158 9.84 -1.12 -16.08
C GLN A 158 9.79 -1.16 -17.62
N TRP A 159 8.73 -0.63 -18.25
CA TRP A 159 8.49 -0.75 -19.69
C TRP A 159 8.20 0.58 -20.40
N GLY A 160 8.22 1.69 -19.66
CA GLY A 160 8.03 3.04 -20.20
C GLY A 160 6.59 3.53 -20.20
N GLN A 161 6.43 4.84 -20.42
CA GLN A 161 5.16 5.56 -20.40
C GLN A 161 4.13 4.99 -21.39
N THR A 162 4.59 4.61 -22.59
CA THR A 162 3.72 4.05 -23.63
C THR A 162 3.08 2.73 -23.20
N ALA A 163 3.84 1.85 -22.52
CA ALA A 163 3.32 0.61 -21.98
C ALA A 163 2.29 0.84 -20.87
N ALA A 164 2.54 1.83 -19.99
CA ALA A 164 1.58 2.23 -18.98
C ALA A 164 0.27 2.78 -19.58
N ALA A 165 0.36 3.59 -20.62
CA ALA A 165 -0.80 4.09 -21.36
C ALA A 165 -1.59 2.94 -22.03
N GLN A 166 -0.90 2.03 -22.68
CA GLN A 166 -1.50 0.85 -23.32
C GLN A 166 -2.22 -0.04 -22.30
N LEU A 167 -1.60 -0.30 -21.14
CA LEU A 167 -2.24 -1.07 -20.07
C LEU A 167 -3.58 -0.45 -19.67
N LEU A 168 -3.61 0.88 -19.44
CA LEU A 168 -4.86 1.57 -19.09
C LEU A 168 -5.91 1.54 -20.19
N GLU A 169 -5.51 1.58 -21.46
CA GLU A 169 -6.41 1.53 -22.63
C GLU A 169 -7.04 0.15 -22.84
N THR A 170 -6.29 -0.91 -22.56
CA THR A 170 -6.70 -2.29 -22.87
C THR A 170 -7.33 -3.02 -21.69
N SER A 171 -7.29 -2.43 -20.51
CA SER A 171 -7.74 -3.05 -19.27
C SER A 171 -9.14 -2.59 -18.83
N LEU A 172 -9.81 -3.42 -18.06
CA LEU A 172 -11.02 -3.07 -17.32
C LEU A 172 -10.62 -2.48 -15.96
N VAL A 173 -10.55 -1.15 -15.86
CA VAL A 173 -10.20 -0.48 -14.61
C VAL A 173 -11.46 -0.12 -13.84
N THR A 174 -11.54 -0.55 -12.57
CA THR A 174 -12.72 -0.33 -11.71
C THR A 174 -12.40 0.62 -10.56
N ASP A 175 -13.42 1.29 -10.02
CA ASP A 175 -13.25 2.25 -8.92
C ASP A 175 -12.62 1.60 -7.67
N MET A 176 -12.98 0.34 -7.42
CA MET A 176 -12.50 -0.40 -6.24
C MET A 176 -11.92 -1.76 -6.65
N PRO A 177 -10.89 -2.28 -5.93
CA PRO A 177 -10.30 -3.60 -6.23
C PRO A 177 -11.30 -4.75 -6.20
N ILE A 178 -12.34 -4.66 -5.36
CA ILE A 178 -13.43 -5.67 -5.30
C ILE A 178 -14.21 -5.73 -6.61
N GLY A 179 -14.33 -4.63 -7.36
CA GLY A 179 -14.99 -4.60 -8.67
C GLY A 179 -14.25 -5.45 -9.70
N ALA A 180 -12.94 -5.37 -9.74
CA ALA A 180 -12.10 -6.21 -10.61
C ALA A 180 -12.22 -7.70 -10.27
N PHE A 181 -12.22 -8.04 -8.98
CA PHE A 181 -12.48 -9.41 -8.52
C PHE A 181 -13.87 -9.91 -8.97
N GLN A 182 -14.89 -9.06 -8.84
CA GLN A 182 -16.25 -9.40 -9.27
C GLN A 182 -16.37 -9.54 -10.79
N ALA A 183 -15.64 -8.74 -11.56
CA ALA A 183 -15.62 -8.83 -13.03
C ALA A 183 -15.21 -10.22 -13.52
N VAL A 184 -14.21 -10.85 -12.88
CA VAL A 184 -13.83 -12.24 -13.19
C VAL A 184 -14.96 -13.22 -12.79
N ARG A 185 -15.53 -13.06 -11.60
CA ARG A 185 -16.62 -13.95 -11.14
C ARG A 185 -17.86 -13.88 -12.04
N GLN A 186 -18.13 -12.71 -12.61
CA GLN A 186 -19.27 -12.48 -13.50
C GLN A 186 -18.96 -12.80 -14.98
N GLY A 187 -17.73 -13.18 -15.30
CA GLY A 187 -17.30 -13.50 -16.67
C GLY A 187 -17.10 -12.27 -17.57
N GLN A 188 -16.98 -11.08 -16.99
CA GLN A 188 -16.67 -9.85 -17.72
C GLN A 188 -15.18 -9.73 -18.05
N ALA A 189 -14.32 -10.39 -17.28
CA ALA A 189 -12.90 -10.55 -17.52
C ALA A 189 -12.48 -12.00 -17.18
N ASN A 190 -11.41 -12.48 -17.82
CA ASN A 190 -10.85 -13.81 -17.49
C ASN A 190 -9.85 -13.74 -16.35
N THR A 191 -9.15 -12.61 -16.22
CA THR A 191 -8.10 -12.41 -15.23
C THR A 191 -8.22 -11.04 -14.60
N ALA A 192 -8.01 -10.96 -13.29
CA ALA A 192 -7.90 -9.71 -12.56
C ALA A 192 -6.61 -9.67 -11.74
N LEU A 193 -5.95 -8.51 -11.71
CA LEU A 193 -4.87 -8.20 -10.78
C LEU A 193 -5.50 -7.56 -9.53
N VAL A 194 -5.49 -8.27 -8.43
CA VAL A 194 -6.20 -7.88 -7.20
C VAL A 194 -5.35 -8.14 -5.96
N PRO A 195 -5.62 -7.44 -4.84
CA PRO A 195 -5.02 -7.79 -3.56
C PRO A 195 -5.14 -9.27 -3.23
N SER A 196 -4.06 -9.86 -2.69
CA SER A 196 -4.01 -11.28 -2.29
C SER A 196 -5.21 -11.72 -1.48
N LEU A 197 -5.68 -10.87 -0.56
CA LEU A 197 -6.87 -11.11 0.28
C LEU A 197 -8.17 -11.38 -0.51
N TYR A 198 -8.26 -10.94 -1.77
CA TYR A 198 -9.36 -11.32 -2.67
C TYR A 198 -9.02 -12.60 -3.45
N ALA A 199 -7.78 -12.71 -3.94
CA ALA A 199 -7.34 -13.85 -4.74
C ALA A 199 -7.32 -15.17 -3.95
N LEU A 200 -7.13 -15.13 -2.63
CA LEU A 200 -7.25 -16.28 -1.73
C LEU A 200 -8.65 -16.94 -1.74
N ARG A 201 -9.65 -16.28 -2.33
CA ARG A 201 -10.99 -16.84 -2.52
C ARG A 201 -11.13 -17.72 -3.76
N ALA A 202 -10.03 -17.95 -4.49
CA ALA A 202 -9.98 -18.89 -5.60
C ALA A 202 -10.29 -20.31 -5.09
N ASP A 203 -11.11 -21.05 -5.84
CA ASP A 203 -11.56 -22.40 -5.47
C ASP A 203 -10.63 -23.53 -5.96
N GLY A 204 -9.64 -23.17 -6.77
CA GLY A 204 -8.67 -24.10 -7.34
C GLY A 204 -9.25 -25.03 -8.44
N ARG A 205 -10.49 -24.79 -8.88
CA ARG A 205 -11.18 -25.57 -9.93
C ARG A 205 -11.54 -24.70 -11.13
N GLU A 206 -12.35 -23.68 -10.93
CA GLU A 206 -12.78 -22.72 -11.94
C GLU A 206 -12.00 -21.42 -11.88
N THR A 207 -11.44 -21.13 -10.72
CA THR A 207 -10.66 -19.93 -10.45
C THR A 207 -9.37 -20.26 -9.70
N PHE A 208 -8.30 -19.54 -10.02
CA PHE A 208 -6.96 -19.81 -9.52
C PHE A 208 -6.30 -18.51 -9.04
N LEU A 209 -5.55 -18.62 -7.94
CA LEU A 209 -4.59 -17.60 -7.57
C LEU A 209 -3.27 -17.90 -8.30
N ARG A 210 -2.70 -16.89 -8.94
CA ARG A 210 -1.39 -16.97 -9.60
C ARG A 210 -0.59 -15.72 -9.33
N VAL A 211 0.71 -15.89 -9.15
CA VAL A 211 1.64 -14.75 -9.05
C VAL A 211 2.01 -14.34 -10.47
N PRO A 212 2.04 -13.04 -10.79
CA PRO A 212 2.56 -12.54 -12.06
C PRO A 212 3.97 -13.07 -12.32
N ARG A 213 4.32 -13.23 -13.60
CA ARG A 213 5.65 -13.69 -14.02
C ARG A 213 6.77 -12.78 -13.47
N GLU A 214 6.49 -11.50 -13.38
CA GLU A 214 7.40 -10.44 -12.90
C GLU A 214 7.42 -10.33 -11.37
N GLY A 215 6.73 -11.23 -10.69
CA GLY A 215 6.42 -11.12 -9.26
C GLY A 215 5.16 -10.29 -8.99
N PRO A 216 4.68 -10.30 -7.73
CA PRO A 216 3.53 -9.51 -7.34
C PRO A 216 3.83 -8.01 -7.43
N VAL A 217 2.82 -7.20 -7.76
CA VAL A 217 2.93 -5.74 -7.57
C VAL A 217 2.67 -5.44 -6.10
N LEU A 218 3.62 -4.74 -5.45
CA LEU A 218 3.54 -4.47 -4.01
C LEU A 218 3.00 -3.07 -3.73
N ILE A 219 2.01 -3.00 -2.85
CA ILE A 219 1.56 -1.75 -2.25
C ILE A 219 2.09 -1.72 -0.81
N PRO A 220 3.24 -1.10 -0.55
CA PRO A 220 3.78 -1.03 0.79
C PRO A 220 2.99 -0.09 1.70
N SER A 221 2.94 -0.43 2.98
CA SER A 221 2.57 0.48 4.06
C SER A 221 3.82 0.86 4.83
N TYR A 222 3.97 2.14 5.11
CA TYR A 222 5.10 2.67 5.87
C TYR A 222 4.65 3.20 7.22
N PHE A 223 5.53 3.03 8.20
CA PHE A 223 5.51 3.79 9.44
C PHE A 223 6.53 4.93 9.33
N CYS A 224 6.16 6.14 9.74
CA CYS A 224 7.10 7.23 9.99
C CYS A 224 6.71 8.01 11.25
N ALA A 225 7.68 8.74 11.81
CA ALA A 225 7.52 9.51 13.04
C ALA A 225 8.18 10.88 12.90
N ARG A 226 7.48 11.93 13.37
CA ARG A 226 7.99 13.32 13.39
C ARG A 226 8.67 13.66 14.71
N THR A 227 9.60 14.60 14.64
CA THR A 227 10.32 15.14 15.80
C THR A 227 9.45 16.04 16.70
N SER A 228 8.17 16.22 16.36
CA SER A 228 7.16 16.91 17.18
C SER A 228 6.90 16.23 18.52
N VAL A 229 7.20 14.93 18.64
CA VAL A 229 7.16 14.17 19.89
C VAL A 229 8.54 13.65 20.25
N PRO A 230 8.84 13.39 21.54
CA PRO A 230 10.12 12.80 21.96
C PRO A 230 10.36 11.44 21.29
N GLU A 231 11.59 11.19 20.85
CA GLU A 231 11.97 9.94 20.15
C GLU A 231 11.60 8.68 20.92
N TRP A 232 11.81 8.68 22.24
CA TRP A 232 11.47 7.53 23.08
C TRP A 232 9.98 7.16 23.00
N ALA A 233 9.09 8.16 22.93
CA ALA A 233 7.65 7.95 22.84
C ALA A 233 7.27 7.43 21.44
N ALA A 234 7.80 8.04 20.38
CA ALA A 234 7.60 7.58 19.00
C ALA A 234 8.09 6.13 18.81
N ARG A 235 9.30 5.83 19.28
CA ARG A 235 9.90 4.48 19.22
C ARG A 235 9.07 3.47 20.01
N ARG A 236 8.58 3.85 21.20
CA ARG A 236 7.72 2.97 22.01
C ARG A 236 6.43 2.61 21.30
N VAL A 237 5.80 3.59 20.63
CA VAL A 237 4.59 3.34 19.81
C VAL A 237 4.93 2.44 18.62
N ALA A 238 6.04 2.70 17.91
CA ALA A 238 6.49 1.88 16.79
C ALA A 238 6.70 0.41 17.21
N GLU A 239 7.44 0.14 18.30
CA GLU A 239 7.68 -1.22 18.81
C GLU A 239 6.38 -1.97 19.16
N ARG A 240 5.35 -1.25 19.61
CA ARG A 240 4.05 -1.82 19.94
C ARG A 240 3.19 -2.08 18.71
N ILE A 241 3.19 -1.18 17.73
CA ILE A 241 2.51 -1.36 16.45
C ILE A 241 3.16 -2.49 15.67
N LEU A 242 4.48 -2.46 15.51
CA LEU A 242 5.27 -3.44 14.75
C LEU A 242 5.56 -4.71 15.58
N SER A 243 4.61 -5.06 16.45
CA SER A 243 4.70 -6.21 17.34
C SER A 243 4.24 -7.49 16.64
N ARG A 244 4.64 -8.64 17.21
CA ARG A 244 4.25 -9.95 16.70
C ARG A 244 2.72 -10.12 16.59
N GLU A 245 1.96 -9.55 17.53
CA GLU A 245 0.49 -9.65 17.55
C GLU A 245 -0.12 -9.14 16.23
N LEU A 246 0.22 -7.91 15.83
CA LEU A 246 -0.32 -7.32 14.60
C LEU A 246 0.31 -7.92 13.34
N CYS A 247 1.60 -8.20 13.37
CA CYS A 247 2.32 -8.81 12.24
C CYS A 247 1.80 -10.21 11.89
N ASP A 248 1.61 -11.08 12.90
CA ASP A 248 1.05 -12.41 12.69
C ASP A 248 -0.42 -12.35 12.24
N PHE A 249 -1.18 -11.34 12.70
CA PHE A 249 -2.54 -11.10 12.24
C PHE A 249 -2.57 -10.79 10.72
N TYR A 250 -1.72 -9.88 10.24
CA TYR A 250 -1.67 -9.52 8.82
C TYR A 250 -1.23 -10.70 7.94
N ALA A 251 -0.20 -11.42 8.34
CA ALA A 251 0.25 -12.61 7.61
C ALA A 251 -0.83 -13.71 7.54
N ALA A 252 -1.68 -13.81 8.59
CA ALA A 252 -2.72 -14.84 8.66
C ALA A 252 -3.99 -14.50 7.87
N ASN A 253 -4.34 -13.19 7.77
CA ASN A 253 -5.68 -12.78 7.33
C ASN A 253 -5.74 -12.10 5.96
N GLY A 254 -4.71 -12.22 5.16
CA GLY A 254 -4.69 -11.62 3.83
C GLY A 254 -3.49 -12.04 3.01
N ASP A 255 -2.68 -12.94 3.57
CA ASP A 255 -1.40 -13.34 2.98
C ASP A 255 -0.53 -12.12 2.65
N LEU A 256 -0.58 -11.12 3.56
CA LEU A 256 0.18 -9.88 3.42
C LEU A 256 1.65 -10.16 3.72
N ILE A 257 2.54 -9.48 3.01
CA ILE A 257 3.98 -9.58 3.23
C ILE A 257 4.34 -8.67 4.40
N VAL A 258 4.87 -9.26 5.47
CA VAL A 258 5.22 -8.57 6.71
C VAL A 258 6.73 -8.51 6.87
N TYR A 259 7.26 -7.31 7.08
CA TYR A 259 8.70 -7.06 7.12
C TYR A 259 9.33 -7.13 8.52
N PRO A 260 8.67 -6.70 9.63
CA PRO A 260 9.26 -6.88 10.96
C PRO A 260 9.63 -8.32 11.26
N ALA A 261 10.86 -8.52 11.77
CA ALA A 261 11.40 -9.86 12.03
C ALA A 261 10.71 -10.61 13.18
N CYS A 262 9.86 -9.91 13.97
CA CYS A 262 9.13 -10.49 15.09
C CYS A 262 8.02 -11.46 14.69
N THR A 263 7.54 -11.43 13.41
CA THR A 263 6.48 -12.35 12.97
C THR A 263 6.99 -13.79 12.89
N GLY A 264 6.18 -14.72 13.42
CA GLY A 264 6.43 -16.17 13.29
C GLY A 264 5.84 -16.77 12.00
N ARG A 265 5.00 -16.02 11.28
CA ARG A 265 4.33 -16.47 10.05
C ARG A 265 5.01 -15.90 8.82
N ARG A 266 4.98 -16.65 7.74
CA ARG A 266 5.41 -16.19 6.42
C ARG A 266 4.20 -16.07 5.51
N SER A 267 4.24 -15.11 4.61
CA SER A 267 3.31 -14.99 3.51
C SER A 267 3.54 -16.13 2.52
N GLY A 268 2.47 -16.71 1.98
CA GLY A 268 2.55 -17.70 0.90
C GLY A 268 2.88 -17.08 -0.47
N GLN A 269 2.85 -15.73 -0.57
CA GLN A 269 3.10 -14.99 -1.81
C GLN A 269 4.53 -14.44 -1.89
N GLU A 270 5.46 -14.91 -1.03
CA GLU A 270 6.87 -14.58 -1.17
C GLU A 270 7.39 -15.09 -2.53
N ALA A 271 8.01 -14.21 -3.31
CA ALA A 271 8.61 -14.50 -4.60
C ALA A 271 10.03 -13.92 -4.67
N ASP A 272 10.83 -14.41 -5.63
CA ASP A 272 12.20 -13.90 -5.82
C ASP A 272 12.21 -12.48 -6.42
N TYR A 273 11.11 -12.06 -7.01
CA TYR A 273 10.93 -10.75 -7.67
C TYR A 273 9.64 -10.09 -7.22
N ALA A 274 9.62 -8.77 -7.25
CA ALA A 274 8.43 -7.97 -7.04
C ALA A 274 8.48 -6.70 -7.89
N LEU A 275 7.33 -6.23 -8.32
CA LEU A 275 7.16 -4.94 -8.93
C LEU A 275 6.74 -3.92 -7.86
N CYS A 276 7.58 -2.93 -7.65
CA CYS A 276 7.29 -1.76 -6.84
C CYS A 276 8.10 -0.60 -7.43
N PRO A 277 7.51 0.58 -7.67
CA PRO A 277 8.27 1.71 -8.16
C PRO A 277 9.43 2.02 -7.23
N SER A 278 10.66 2.10 -7.77
CA SER A 278 11.85 2.35 -6.95
C SER A 278 11.88 3.79 -6.43
N ALA A 279 12.53 4.00 -5.28
CA ALA A 279 12.71 5.34 -4.71
C ALA A 279 13.39 6.28 -5.72
N ALA A 280 14.47 5.81 -6.35
CA ALA A 280 15.23 6.59 -7.31
C ALA A 280 14.40 7.01 -8.54
N TRP A 281 13.53 6.14 -9.03
CA TRP A 281 12.64 6.47 -10.14
C TRP A 281 11.57 7.48 -9.71
N LEU A 282 10.96 7.29 -8.54
CA LEU A 282 9.94 8.20 -8.01
C LEU A 282 10.46 9.62 -7.77
N GLU A 283 11.71 9.77 -7.34
CA GLU A 283 12.36 11.08 -7.20
C GLU A 283 12.48 11.86 -8.53
N HIS A 284 12.50 11.15 -9.66
CA HIS A 284 12.61 11.74 -11.01
C HIS A 284 11.26 11.75 -11.76
N LEU A 285 10.22 11.12 -11.19
CA LEU A 285 8.91 11.10 -11.81
C LEU A 285 8.29 12.51 -11.85
N SER A 286 7.94 12.97 -13.04
CA SER A 286 7.09 14.16 -13.19
C SER A 286 5.66 13.83 -12.75
N HIS A 287 5.25 14.32 -11.58
CA HIS A 287 3.88 14.13 -11.08
C HIS A 287 2.85 14.74 -12.03
N VAL A 288 3.15 15.89 -12.63
CA VAL A 288 2.28 16.53 -13.64
C VAL A 288 2.07 15.61 -14.85
N ASP A 289 3.14 14.98 -15.36
CA ASP A 289 3.02 14.09 -16.52
C ASP A 289 2.33 12.78 -16.15
N PHE A 290 2.57 12.27 -14.92
CA PHE A 290 1.87 11.09 -14.42
C PHE A 290 0.36 11.35 -14.33
N TYR A 291 -0.06 12.41 -13.66
CA TYR A 291 -1.48 12.72 -13.50
C TYR A 291 -2.15 13.11 -14.82
N ARG A 292 -1.43 13.80 -15.72
CA ARG A 292 -1.94 14.08 -17.07
C ARG A 292 -2.28 12.78 -17.82
N LEU A 293 -1.38 11.80 -17.82
CA LEU A 293 -1.65 10.48 -18.42
C LEU A 293 -2.79 9.78 -17.68
N TYR A 294 -2.70 9.70 -16.37
CA TYR A 294 -3.61 8.95 -15.51
C TYR A 294 -5.05 9.46 -15.64
N CYS A 295 -5.30 10.76 -15.47
CA CYS A 295 -6.64 11.35 -15.55
C CYS A 295 -7.18 11.39 -16.98
N THR A 296 -6.31 11.51 -18.01
CA THR A 296 -6.75 11.39 -19.41
C THR A 296 -7.30 9.99 -19.72
N LYS A 297 -6.71 8.93 -19.15
CA LYS A 297 -7.14 7.55 -19.37
C LYS A 297 -8.24 7.11 -18.41
N LEU A 298 -8.32 7.71 -17.24
CA LEU A 298 -9.27 7.40 -16.17
C LEU A 298 -9.99 8.69 -15.73
N PRO A 299 -11.07 9.09 -16.44
CA PRO A 299 -11.75 10.37 -16.16
C PRO A 299 -12.38 10.48 -14.77
N SER A 300 -12.60 9.35 -14.07
CA SER A 300 -13.07 9.32 -12.67
C SER A 300 -11.96 9.45 -11.64
N ALA A 301 -10.70 9.55 -12.07
CA ALA A 301 -9.58 9.76 -11.17
C ALA A 301 -9.60 11.17 -10.56
N ILE A 302 -9.33 11.25 -9.26
CA ILE A 302 -9.17 12.53 -8.57
C ILE A 302 -7.73 12.99 -8.78
N GLU A 303 -7.57 14.17 -9.37
CA GLU A 303 -6.31 14.88 -9.49
C GLU A 303 -6.12 15.75 -8.25
N PHE A 304 -4.96 15.62 -7.59
CA PHE A 304 -4.53 16.63 -6.62
C PHE A 304 -4.17 17.88 -7.43
N ALA A 305 -4.91 18.97 -7.20
CA ALA A 305 -4.69 20.22 -7.93
C ALA A 305 -3.28 20.74 -7.62
N TYR A 306 -2.38 20.55 -8.57
CA TYR A 306 -1.12 21.29 -8.64
C TYR A 306 -1.46 22.70 -9.17
N ALA A 307 -1.96 23.57 -8.27
CA ALA A 307 -2.22 24.97 -8.58
C ALA A 307 -0.93 25.79 -8.52
#